data_5f68729495e9bf0ded970ccc3d4f7252
#
_entry.id   5f68729495e9bf0ded970ccc3d4f7252
#
_cell.length_a   1.000
_cell.length_b   1.000
_cell.length_c   1.000
_cell.angle_alpha   90.00
_cell.angle_beta   90.00
_cell.angle_gamma   90.00
#
_symmetry.space_group_name_H-M   'P 1'
#
loop_
_entity.id
_entity.type
_entity.pdbx_description
1 polymer ?
#
loop_
_entity_poly.entity_id
_entity_poly.type
_entity_poly.pdbx_seq_one_letter_code
_entity_poly.pdbx_strand_id
1 'polypeptide(L)'
;LLGPNGAGKSTIMNILTGYLAATEGQVTVAGHPLPEEADAAKACVGYLPEQPPLYPEMTVAEYLDFAAELKGVKKADRPAQVQSAARRTGLEDVLPRLIRSLSKGYRQRVGVAQALLGSPQLIILDEPTVGLDPAQVIELRRLIRELGRTHTVILSSHILSEVKAVCDKALILSQGHLAAVVDLAAEERDLEELFLELTAPEETSDKKED
;
A
#
# COMPACT_ATOMS: atom_id res chain seq x y z
N LEU A 1 -3.21 -7.80 0.86
CA LEU A 1 -2.44 -8.82 1.56
C LEU A 1 -2.87 -8.88 3.01
N LEU A 2 -3.36 -10.01 3.46
CA LEU A 2 -3.86 -10.25 4.80
C LEU A 2 -2.99 -11.32 5.46
N GLY A 3 -2.68 -11.18 6.75
CA GLY A 3 -1.88 -12.16 7.48
C GLY A 3 -1.40 -11.61 8.83
N PRO A 4 -1.03 -12.47 9.77
CA PRO A 4 -0.48 -12.05 11.05
C PRO A 4 0.86 -11.32 10.89
N ASN A 5 1.35 -10.72 11.97
CA ASN A 5 2.68 -10.13 11.97
C ASN A 5 3.74 -11.21 11.69
N GLY A 6 4.72 -10.90 10.85
CA GLY A 6 5.74 -11.86 10.43
C GLY A 6 5.32 -12.81 9.30
N ALA A 7 4.08 -12.76 8.79
CA ALA A 7 3.62 -13.62 7.69
C ALA A 7 4.28 -13.36 6.32
N GLY A 8 5.10 -12.30 6.19
CA GLY A 8 5.80 -11.98 4.95
C GLY A 8 5.19 -10.84 4.12
N LYS A 9 4.14 -10.15 4.60
CA LYS A 9 3.46 -9.06 3.87
C LYS A 9 4.43 -7.98 3.39
N SER A 10 5.19 -7.37 4.30
CA SER A 10 6.16 -6.30 3.97
C SER A 10 7.32 -6.82 3.10
N THR A 11 7.71 -8.08 3.24
CA THR A 11 8.72 -8.71 2.36
C THR A 11 8.23 -8.75 0.92
N ILE A 12 7.00 -9.20 0.68
CA ILE A 12 6.39 -9.21 -0.66
C ILE A 12 6.30 -7.79 -1.22
N MET A 13 5.86 -6.81 -0.41
CA MET A 13 5.79 -5.42 -0.86
C MET A 13 7.16 -4.85 -1.21
N ASN A 14 8.20 -5.15 -0.43
CA ASN A 14 9.57 -4.74 -0.72
C ASN A 14 10.11 -5.37 -2.00
N ILE A 15 9.71 -6.61 -2.31
CA ILE A 15 10.08 -7.25 -3.58
C ILE A 15 9.35 -6.57 -4.75
N LEU A 16 8.04 -6.35 -4.64
CA LEU A 16 7.23 -5.69 -5.69
C LEU A 16 7.67 -4.25 -5.97
N THR A 17 8.18 -3.54 -4.95
CA THR A 17 8.73 -2.17 -5.12
C THR A 17 10.17 -2.16 -5.62
N GLY A 18 10.80 -3.33 -5.78
CA GLY A 18 12.21 -3.46 -6.19
C GLY A 18 13.20 -2.98 -5.12
N TYR A 19 12.78 -2.92 -3.85
CA TYR A 19 13.67 -2.62 -2.73
C TYR A 19 14.45 -3.86 -2.28
N LEU A 20 13.83 -5.04 -2.41
CA LEU A 20 14.43 -6.34 -2.10
C LEU A 20 14.37 -7.24 -3.33
N ALA A 21 15.46 -7.91 -3.65
CA ALA A 21 15.46 -8.94 -4.69
C ALA A 21 14.84 -10.24 -4.15
N ALA A 22 14.10 -10.95 -5.02
CA ALA A 22 13.64 -12.30 -4.69
C ALA A 22 14.84 -13.25 -4.69
N THR A 23 14.93 -14.14 -3.71
CA THR A 23 16.00 -15.16 -3.61
C THR A 23 15.83 -16.21 -4.70
N GLU A 24 14.58 -16.59 -4.99
CA GLU A 24 14.20 -17.56 -6.02
C GLU A 24 12.92 -17.13 -6.71
N GLY A 25 12.66 -17.72 -7.89
CA GLY A 25 11.47 -17.41 -8.68
C GLY A 25 11.62 -16.16 -9.55
N GLN A 26 10.51 -15.75 -10.16
CA GLN A 26 10.46 -14.59 -11.06
C GLN A 26 9.41 -13.60 -10.59
N VAL A 27 9.72 -12.31 -10.68
CA VAL A 27 8.81 -11.22 -10.32
C VAL A 27 8.68 -10.30 -11.53
N THR A 28 7.44 -10.00 -11.90
CA THR A 28 7.12 -9.07 -12.98
C THR A 28 6.11 -8.05 -12.49
N VAL A 29 6.38 -6.76 -12.70
CA VAL A 29 5.51 -5.66 -12.32
C VAL A 29 5.15 -4.85 -13.56
N ALA A 30 3.85 -4.75 -13.87
CA ALA A 30 3.35 -4.08 -15.07
C ALA A 30 4.04 -4.53 -16.38
N GLY A 31 4.43 -5.81 -16.47
CA GLY A 31 5.13 -6.38 -17.62
C GLY A 31 6.65 -6.26 -17.58
N HIS A 32 7.22 -5.57 -16.59
CA HIS A 32 8.66 -5.38 -16.42
C HIS A 32 9.23 -6.40 -15.42
N PRO A 33 10.17 -7.28 -15.86
CA PRO A 33 10.81 -8.25 -14.98
C PRO A 33 11.75 -7.55 -13.97
N LEU A 34 11.78 -8.07 -12.74
CA LEU A 34 12.68 -7.64 -11.68
C LEU A 34 13.75 -8.74 -11.44
N PRO A 35 15.02 -8.39 -11.27
CA PRO A 35 15.56 -7.01 -11.19
C PRO A 35 15.93 -6.37 -12.53
N GLU A 36 15.82 -7.05 -13.67
CA GLU A 36 16.39 -6.65 -14.97
C GLU A 36 15.89 -5.29 -15.45
N GLU A 37 14.58 -5.01 -15.27
CA GLU A 37 13.94 -3.75 -15.67
C GLU A 37 13.45 -2.95 -14.47
N ALA A 38 14.24 -2.92 -13.38
CA ALA A 38 13.83 -2.33 -12.11
C ALA A 38 13.37 -0.87 -12.21
N ASP A 39 14.02 -0.04 -13.03
CA ASP A 39 13.66 1.38 -13.18
C ASP A 39 12.31 1.54 -13.89
N ALA A 40 12.05 0.72 -14.92
CA ALA A 40 10.77 0.71 -15.63
C ALA A 40 9.64 0.20 -14.70
N ALA A 41 9.89 -0.87 -13.95
CA ALA A 41 8.96 -1.39 -12.94
C ALA A 41 8.63 -0.34 -11.88
N LYS A 42 9.66 0.34 -11.30
CA LYS A 42 9.49 1.40 -10.29
C LYS A 42 8.72 2.61 -10.82
N ALA A 43 8.87 2.94 -12.10
CA ALA A 43 8.09 4.02 -12.70
C ALA A 43 6.58 3.70 -12.73
N CYS A 44 6.22 2.42 -12.82
CA CYS A 44 4.83 1.95 -12.82
C CYS A 44 4.22 1.80 -11.41
N VAL A 45 5.02 1.94 -10.34
CA VAL A 45 4.59 1.71 -8.95
C VAL A 45 4.51 3.01 -8.17
N GLY A 46 3.38 3.27 -7.52
CA GLY A 46 3.26 4.22 -6.41
C GLY A 46 3.31 3.47 -5.08
N TYR A 47 4.15 3.88 -4.15
CA TYR A 47 4.32 3.19 -2.88
C TYR A 47 4.15 4.11 -1.68
N LEU A 48 3.33 3.68 -0.74
CA LEU A 48 3.18 4.24 0.59
C LEU A 48 3.65 3.18 1.60
N PRO A 49 4.83 3.33 2.21
CA PRO A 49 5.23 2.48 3.34
C PRO A 49 4.41 2.82 4.59
N GLU A 50 4.41 1.92 5.59
CA GLU A 50 3.73 2.10 6.88
C GLU A 50 4.05 3.46 7.53
N GLN A 51 5.32 3.89 7.43
CA GLN A 51 5.75 5.22 7.84
C GLN A 51 6.13 6.03 6.60
N PRO A 52 5.29 6.99 6.18
CA PRO A 52 5.59 7.81 5.01
C PRO A 52 6.92 8.59 5.18
N PRO A 53 7.85 8.52 4.19
CA PRO A 53 9.15 9.18 4.27
C PRO A 53 9.02 10.69 3.97
N LEU A 54 8.33 11.41 4.82
CA LEU A 54 8.04 12.83 4.65
C LEU A 54 9.18 13.69 5.15
N TYR A 55 9.38 14.85 4.52
CA TYR A 55 10.32 15.88 4.97
C TYR A 55 9.57 16.93 5.79
N PRO A 56 9.71 16.95 7.14
CA PRO A 56 8.91 17.80 8.03
C PRO A 56 9.08 19.30 7.77
N GLU A 57 10.24 19.71 7.25
CA GLU A 57 10.60 21.11 6.99
C GLU A 57 10.11 21.64 5.64
N MET A 58 9.61 20.76 4.78
CA MET A 58 8.98 21.14 3.52
C MET A 58 7.50 21.45 3.73
N THR A 59 6.96 22.34 2.90
CA THR A 59 5.52 22.44 2.71
C THR A 59 5.01 21.21 1.94
N VAL A 60 3.71 20.96 2.00
CA VAL A 60 3.10 19.87 1.22
C VAL A 60 3.37 20.04 -0.28
N ALA A 61 3.25 21.27 -0.79
CA ALA A 61 3.48 21.57 -2.20
C ALA A 61 4.94 21.30 -2.61
N GLU A 62 5.91 21.78 -1.82
CA GLU A 62 7.34 21.53 -2.08
C GLU A 62 7.68 20.05 -2.07
N TYR A 63 7.16 19.31 -1.09
CA TYR A 63 7.38 17.87 -1.00
C TYR A 63 6.80 17.11 -2.19
N LEU A 64 5.56 17.43 -2.59
CA LEU A 64 4.93 16.77 -3.73
C LEU A 64 5.62 17.12 -5.05
N ASP A 65 6.09 18.36 -5.24
CA ASP A 65 6.88 18.74 -6.42
C ASP A 65 8.21 17.98 -6.47
N PHE A 66 8.91 17.88 -5.34
CA PHE A 66 10.13 17.10 -5.19
C PHE A 66 9.88 15.61 -5.49
N ALA A 67 8.81 15.02 -4.93
CA ALA A 67 8.46 13.64 -5.20
C ALA A 67 8.10 13.40 -6.67
N ALA A 68 7.43 14.35 -7.33
CA ALA A 68 7.15 14.31 -8.76
C ALA A 68 8.45 14.35 -9.59
N GLU A 69 9.44 15.14 -9.17
CA GLU A 69 10.77 15.15 -9.80
C GLU A 69 11.45 13.80 -9.72
N LEU A 70 11.49 13.19 -8.54
CA LEU A 70 12.08 11.87 -8.33
C LEU A 70 11.37 10.77 -9.17
N LYS A 71 10.07 10.95 -9.43
CA LYS A 71 9.29 10.07 -10.31
C LYS A 71 9.50 10.36 -11.81
N GLY A 72 10.41 11.26 -12.17
CA GLY A 72 10.70 11.60 -13.57
C GLY A 72 9.63 12.46 -14.26
N VAL A 73 8.70 13.06 -13.51
CA VAL A 73 7.69 13.96 -14.08
C VAL A 73 8.38 15.20 -14.62
N LYS A 74 8.11 15.53 -15.88
CA LYS A 74 8.69 16.72 -16.53
C LYS A 74 8.30 17.98 -15.75
N LYS A 75 9.24 18.92 -15.61
CA LYS A 75 9.05 20.17 -14.85
C LYS A 75 7.76 20.91 -15.23
N ALA A 76 7.43 20.94 -16.52
CA ALA A 76 6.22 21.61 -17.01
C ALA A 76 4.91 20.96 -16.54
N ASP A 77 4.92 19.64 -16.26
CA ASP A 77 3.75 18.85 -15.91
C ASP A 77 3.56 18.71 -14.39
N ARG A 78 4.61 19.00 -13.60
CA ARG A 78 4.60 18.83 -12.13
C ARG A 78 3.47 19.61 -11.45
N PRO A 79 3.25 20.91 -11.74
CA PRO A 79 2.18 21.66 -11.07
C PRO A 79 0.80 21.03 -11.26
N ALA A 80 0.51 20.56 -12.46
CA ALA A 80 -0.76 19.91 -12.77
C ALA A 80 -0.91 18.57 -12.04
N GLN A 81 0.15 17.76 -11.97
CA GLN A 81 0.13 16.49 -11.25
C GLN A 81 0.03 16.68 -9.73
N VAL A 82 0.77 17.63 -9.16
CA VAL A 82 0.69 17.99 -7.73
C VAL A 82 -0.73 18.43 -7.37
N GLN A 83 -1.33 19.32 -8.18
CA GLN A 83 -2.69 19.78 -7.94
C GLN A 83 -3.72 18.65 -8.06
N SER A 84 -3.55 17.77 -9.05
CA SER A 84 -4.41 16.58 -9.22
C SER A 84 -4.30 15.63 -8.03
N ALA A 85 -3.08 15.31 -7.58
CA ALA A 85 -2.85 14.45 -6.44
C ALA A 85 -3.43 15.08 -5.15
N ALA A 86 -3.20 16.38 -4.93
CA ALA A 86 -3.73 17.11 -3.78
C ALA A 86 -5.26 17.08 -3.73
N ARG A 87 -5.91 17.31 -4.89
CA ARG A 87 -7.39 17.27 -4.99
C ARG A 87 -7.92 15.88 -4.65
N ARG A 88 -7.36 14.83 -5.22
CA ARG A 88 -7.79 13.44 -5.00
C ARG A 88 -7.65 13.02 -3.53
N THR A 89 -6.66 13.59 -2.82
CA THR A 89 -6.37 13.24 -1.41
C THR A 89 -6.92 14.25 -0.40
N GLY A 90 -7.60 15.33 -0.85
CA GLY A 90 -8.17 16.35 0.01
C GLY A 90 -7.09 17.19 0.73
N LEU A 91 -6.03 17.57 0.01
CA LEU A 91 -4.89 18.35 0.53
C LEU A 91 -4.82 19.78 0.00
N GLU A 92 -5.78 20.21 -0.83
CA GLU A 92 -5.72 21.50 -1.53
C GLU A 92 -5.52 22.68 -0.55
N ASP A 93 -6.26 22.69 0.55
CA ASP A 93 -6.21 23.77 1.55
C ASP A 93 -4.95 23.76 2.42
N VAL A 94 -4.18 22.67 2.40
CA VAL A 94 -2.98 22.50 3.23
C VAL A 94 -1.68 22.47 2.41
N LEU A 95 -1.75 22.64 1.09
CA LEU A 95 -0.57 22.70 0.22
C LEU A 95 0.51 23.67 0.70
N PRO A 96 0.19 24.90 1.19
CA PRO A 96 1.21 25.85 1.68
C PRO A 96 1.69 25.57 3.11
N ARG A 97 1.14 24.57 3.80
CA ARG A 97 1.49 24.27 5.20
C ARG A 97 2.70 23.37 5.30
N LEU A 98 3.53 23.61 6.32
CA LEU A 98 4.65 22.72 6.65
C LEU A 98 4.13 21.34 7.10
N ILE A 99 4.77 20.29 6.61
CA ILE A 99 4.38 18.88 6.91
C ILE A 99 4.43 18.60 8.42
N ARG A 100 5.41 19.18 9.16
CA ARG A 100 5.50 19.02 10.62
C ARG A 100 4.26 19.54 11.37
N SER A 101 3.54 20.51 10.81
CA SER A 101 2.33 21.08 11.42
C SER A 101 1.05 20.30 11.15
N LEU A 102 1.12 19.25 10.36
CA LEU A 102 -0.03 18.43 9.98
C LEU A 102 -0.35 17.36 11.03
N SER A 103 -1.64 17.00 11.16
CA SER A 103 -2.06 15.82 11.89
C SER A 103 -1.53 14.54 11.24
N LYS A 104 -1.55 13.42 11.97
CA LYS A 104 -1.14 12.12 11.42
C LYS A 104 -1.94 11.76 10.17
N GLY A 105 -3.27 11.97 10.17
CA GLY A 105 -4.13 11.69 9.02
C GLY A 105 -3.79 12.53 7.80
N TYR A 106 -3.49 13.82 7.98
CA TYR A 106 -3.02 14.64 6.86
C TYR A 106 -1.65 14.17 6.35
N ARG A 107 -0.71 13.81 7.21
CA ARG A 107 0.58 13.23 6.78
C ARG A 107 0.39 11.93 5.99
N GLN A 108 -0.53 11.08 6.43
CA GLN A 108 -0.88 9.85 5.69
C GLN A 108 -1.41 10.17 4.29
N ARG A 109 -2.29 11.16 4.16
CA ARG A 109 -2.81 11.62 2.86
C ARG A 109 -1.70 12.21 1.97
N VAL A 110 -0.71 12.91 2.54
CA VAL A 110 0.47 13.38 1.79
C VAL A 110 1.25 12.18 1.24
N GLY A 111 1.43 11.13 2.04
CA GLY A 111 2.04 9.88 1.61
C GLY A 111 1.26 9.19 0.47
N VAL A 112 -0.08 9.17 0.54
CA VAL A 112 -0.91 8.67 -0.57
C VAL A 112 -0.77 9.57 -1.79
N ALA A 113 -0.79 10.90 -1.63
CA ALA A 113 -0.64 11.84 -2.74
C ALA A 113 0.69 11.63 -3.49
N GLN A 114 1.80 11.45 -2.77
CA GLN A 114 3.09 11.15 -3.40
C GLN A 114 3.08 9.83 -4.16
N ALA A 115 2.35 8.82 -3.68
CA ALA A 115 2.22 7.54 -4.38
C ALA A 115 1.44 7.67 -5.70
N LEU A 116 0.60 8.71 -5.88
CA LEU A 116 -0.15 8.97 -7.11
C LEU A 116 0.66 9.70 -8.19
N LEU A 117 1.81 10.28 -7.85
CA LEU A 117 2.64 11.03 -8.79
C LEU A 117 3.28 10.09 -9.83
N GLY A 118 3.46 10.59 -11.04
CA GLY A 118 3.97 9.80 -12.17
C GLY A 118 2.93 8.90 -12.82
N SER A 119 1.65 8.97 -12.41
CA SER A 119 0.54 8.15 -12.97
C SER A 119 0.82 6.65 -12.91
N PRO A 120 1.06 6.07 -11.73
CA PRO A 120 1.40 4.66 -11.58
C PRO A 120 0.27 3.74 -12.02
N GLN A 121 0.59 2.55 -12.55
CA GLN A 121 -0.39 1.51 -12.84
C GLN A 121 -0.74 0.70 -11.58
N LEU A 122 0.22 0.55 -10.66
CA LEU A 122 0.11 -0.17 -9.41
C LEU A 122 0.34 0.78 -8.24
N ILE A 123 -0.57 0.78 -7.26
CA ILE A 123 -0.42 1.49 -6.01
C ILE A 123 -0.28 0.46 -4.89
N ILE A 124 0.78 0.56 -4.12
CA ILE A 124 1.04 -0.31 -2.97
C ILE A 124 0.92 0.54 -1.70
N LEU A 125 0.08 0.10 -0.77
CA LEU A 125 -0.17 0.77 0.51
C LEU A 125 0.11 -0.20 1.66
N ASP A 126 1.15 0.06 2.43
CA ASP A 126 1.54 -0.77 3.58
C ASP A 126 0.90 -0.24 4.86
N GLU A 127 -0.04 -1.02 5.43
CA GLU A 127 -0.79 -0.70 6.65
C GLU A 127 -1.33 0.75 6.69
N PRO A 128 -2.06 1.21 5.65
CA PRO A 128 -2.32 2.64 5.44
C PRO A 128 -3.19 3.29 6.51
N THR A 129 -3.90 2.51 7.33
CA THR A 129 -4.86 2.99 8.34
C THR A 129 -4.29 3.01 9.76
N VAL A 130 -3.09 2.45 9.96
CA VAL A 130 -2.48 2.33 11.29
C VAL A 130 -2.36 3.67 12.00
N GLY A 131 -2.98 3.74 13.19
CA GLY A 131 -2.94 4.90 14.09
C GLY A 131 -3.71 6.12 13.58
N LEU A 132 -4.66 5.94 12.68
CA LEU A 132 -5.67 6.92 12.33
C LEU A 132 -6.89 6.79 13.26
N ASP A 133 -7.59 7.90 13.48
CA ASP A 133 -8.87 7.86 14.16
C ASP A 133 -9.98 7.30 13.25
N PRO A 134 -11.13 6.86 13.81
CA PRO A 134 -12.20 6.23 13.03
C PRO A 134 -12.73 7.07 11.87
N ALA A 135 -12.80 8.39 12.01
CA ALA A 135 -13.27 9.27 10.95
C ALA A 135 -12.26 9.31 9.78
N GLN A 136 -10.97 9.41 10.11
CA GLN A 136 -9.89 9.37 9.12
C GLN A 136 -9.82 8.02 8.39
N VAL A 137 -10.05 6.91 9.09
CA VAL A 137 -10.12 5.57 8.49
C VAL A 137 -11.24 5.50 7.45
N ILE A 138 -12.44 6.02 7.77
CA ILE A 138 -13.57 6.04 6.83
C ILE A 138 -13.22 6.84 5.56
N GLU A 139 -12.61 8.01 5.73
CA GLU A 139 -12.21 8.85 4.60
C GLU A 139 -11.12 8.20 3.75
N LEU A 140 -10.12 7.56 4.38
CA LEU A 140 -9.06 6.85 3.65
C LEU A 140 -9.60 5.62 2.91
N ARG A 141 -10.52 4.86 3.51
CA ARG A 141 -11.22 3.74 2.83
C ARG A 141 -11.97 4.20 1.58
N ARG A 142 -12.64 5.36 1.65
CA ARG A 142 -13.32 5.95 0.48
C ARG A 142 -12.32 6.29 -0.61
N LEU A 143 -11.21 6.93 -0.25
CA LEU A 143 -10.13 7.25 -1.18
C LEU A 143 -9.56 5.98 -1.84
N ILE A 144 -9.24 4.94 -1.07
CA ILE A 144 -8.70 3.67 -1.60
C ILE A 144 -9.67 3.05 -2.61
N ARG A 145 -10.98 3.03 -2.31
CA ARG A 145 -11.99 2.54 -3.27
C ARG A 145 -12.05 3.35 -4.56
N GLU A 146 -11.91 4.68 -4.48
CA GLU A 146 -11.85 5.54 -5.66
C GLU A 146 -10.60 5.27 -6.50
N LEU A 147 -9.45 5.06 -5.86
CA LEU A 147 -8.21 4.69 -6.53
C LEU A 147 -8.33 3.35 -7.25
N GLY A 148 -8.97 2.35 -6.64
CA GLY A 148 -9.20 1.03 -7.22
C GLY A 148 -10.02 1.03 -8.51
N ARG A 149 -10.77 2.10 -8.81
CA ARG A 149 -11.50 2.22 -10.09
C ARG A 149 -10.60 2.47 -11.30
N THR A 150 -9.42 2.99 -11.08
CA THR A 150 -8.50 3.43 -12.16
C THR A 150 -7.09 2.86 -12.05
N HIS A 151 -6.77 2.22 -10.95
CA HIS A 151 -5.45 1.64 -10.66
C HIS A 151 -5.62 0.24 -10.09
N THR A 152 -4.62 -0.61 -10.25
CA THR A 152 -4.49 -1.79 -9.39
C THR A 152 -3.98 -1.32 -8.03
N VAL A 153 -4.69 -1.66 -6.95
CA VAL A 153 -4.29 -1.30 -5.58
C VAL A 153 -3.99 -2.57 -4.79
N ILE A 154 -2.80 -2.66 -4.24
CA ILE A 154 -2.43 -3.68 -3.26
C ILE A 154 -2.28 -2.98 -1.91
N LEU A 155 -3.01 -3.44 -0.91
CA LEU A 155 -2.82 -2.98 0.45
C LEU A 155 -2.50 -4.13 1.39
N SER A 156 -1.68 -3.89 2.39
CA SER A 156 -1.54 -4.77 3.55
C SER A 156 -2.47 -4.30 4.66
N SER A 157 -3.03 -5.25 5.38
CA SER A 157 -3.71 -5.00 6.65
C SER A 157 -3.73 -6.28 7.49
N HIS A 158 -3.78 -6.12 8.78
CA HIS A 158 -4.09 -7.19 9.75
C HIS A 158 -5.53 -7.07 10.26
N ILE A 159 -6.30 -6.07 9.77
CA ILE A 159 -7.67 -5.80 10.19
C ILE A 159 -8.66 -6.29 9.11
N LEU A 160 -9.32 -7.40 9.38
CA LEU A 160 -10.26 -8.07 8.47
C LEU A 160 -11.40 -7.16 7.98
N SER A 161 -11.97 -6.37 8.90
CA SER A 161 -13.05 -5.42 8.54
C SER A 161 -12.61 -4.34 7.54
N GLU A 162 -11.32 -4.00 7.50
CA GLU A 162 -10.77 -3.08 6.51
C GLU A 162 -10.70 -3.74 5.14
N VAL A 163 -10.18 -4.96 5.09
CA VAL A 163 -10.08 -5.75 3.86
C VAL A 163 -11.46 -5.96 3.25
N LYS A 164 -12.44 -6.43 4.05
CA LYS A 164 -13.85 -6.55 3.61
C LYS A 164 -14.43 -5.23 3.08
N ALA A 165 -14.00 -4.11 3.67
CA ALA A 165 -14.56 -2.80 3.33
C ALA A 165 -14.03 -2.23 2.01
N VAL A 166 -12.82 -2.56 1.55
CA VAL A 166 -12.16 -1.86 0.44
C VAL A 166 -11.60 -2.75 -0.67
N CYS A 167 -11.48 -4.06 -0.44
CA CYS A 167 -10.87 -5.00 -1.39
C CYS A 167 -11.93 -5.82 -2.14
N ASP A 168 -11.59 -6.24 -3.35
CA ASP A 168 -12.33 -7.24 -4.12
C ASP A 168 -11.81 -8.65 -3.83
N LYS A 169 -10.50 -8.77 -3.55
CA LYS A 169 -9.83 -10.04 -3.26
C LYS A 169 -8.93 -9.92 -2.04
N ALA A 170 -8.84 -10.99 -1.26
CA ALA A 170 -7.90 -11.13 -0.16
C ALA A 170 -6.88 -12.24 -0.48
N LEU A 171 -5.59 -11.92 -0.35
CA LEU A 171 -4.50 -12.89 -0.38
C LEU A 171 -4.07 -13.13 1.07
N ILE A 172 -4.36 -14.31 1.60
CA ILE A 172 -4.04 -14.67 2.98
C ILE A 172 -2.67 -15.32 3.02
N LEU A 173 -1.79 -14.69 3.81
CA LEU A 173 -0.43 -15.16 4.05
C LEU A 173 -0.33 -15.77 5.44
N SER A 174 0.35 -16.90 5.55
CA SER A 174 0.70 -17.57 6.80
C SER A 174 2.10 -18.14 6.70
N GLN A 175 2.95 -17.86 7.69
CA GLN A 175 4.32 -18.40 7.81
C GLN A 175 5.17 -18.27 6.51
N GLY A 176 5.03 -17.17 5.78
CA GLY A 176 5.77 -16.93 4.53
C GLY A 176 5.14 -17.57 3.28
N HIS A 177 4.02 -18.25 3.41
CA HIS A 177 3.31 -18.92 2.31
C HIS A 177 1.98 -18.23 1.98
N LEU A 178 1.57 -18.29 0.71
CA LEU A 178 0.23 -17.91 0.29
C LEU A 178 -0.73 -19.05 0.63
N ALA A 179 -1.48 -18.89 1.73
CA ALA A 179 -2.43 -19.90 2.21
C ALA A 179 -3.71 -19.94 1.38
N ALA A 180 -4.24 -18.78 0.95
CA ALA A 180 -5.43 -18.72 0.11
C ALA A 180 -5.49 -17.41 -0.69
N VAL A 181 -6.23 -17.47 -1.82
CA VAL A 181 -6.72 -16.30 -2.57
C VAL A 181 -8.24 -16.36 -2.52
N VAL A 182 -8.85 -15.36 -1.90
CA VAL A 182 -10.29 -15.30 -1.63
C VAL A 182 -10.90 -14.18 -2.47
N ASP A 183 -11.93 -14.49 -3.25
CA ASP A 183 -12.79 -13.49 -3.89
C ASP A 183 -13.88 -13.09 -2.89
N LEU A 184 -13.81 -11.85 -2.40
CA LEU A 184 -14.67 -11.38 -1.32
C LEU A 184 -16.14 -11.20 -1.71
N ALA A 185 -16.44 -11.17 -3.00
CA ALA A 185 -17.82 -11.12 -3.50
C ALA A 185 -18.46 -12.50 -3.65
N ALA A 186 -17.65 -13.54 -3.83
CA ALA A 186 -18.09 -14.93 -4.07
C ALA A 186 -17.95 -15.83 -2.83
N GLU A 187 -17.19 -15.41 -1.81
CA GLU A 187 -16.97 -16.23 -0.61
C GLU A 187 -18.18 -16.19 0.32
N GLU A 188 -18.73 -17.38 0.58
CA GLU A 188 -19.89 -17.56 1.47
C GLU A 188 -19.50 -17.72 2.94
N ARG A 189 -18.25 -18.15 3.22
CA ARG A 189 -17.75 -18.32 4.59
C ARG A 189 -17.38 -16.97 5.19
N ASP A 190 -17.45 -16.88 6.52
CA ASP A 190 -16.92 -15.71 7.20
C ASP A 190 -15.39 -15.61 7.03
N LEU A 191 -14.92 -14.46 6.55
CA LEU A 191 -13.49 -14.23 6.32
C LEU A 191 -12.67 -14.37 7.62
N GLU A 192 -13.30 -14.11 8.78
CA GLU A 192 -12.63 -14.22 10.09
C GLU A 192 -12.41 -15.68 10.47
N GLU A 193 -13.41 -16.54 10.26
CA GLU A 193 -13.28 -17.99 10.47
C GLU A 193 -12.23 -18.58 9.54
N LEU A 194 -12.30 -18.23 8.25
CA LEU A 194 -11.33 -18.67 7.26
C LEU A 194 -9.89 -18.20 7.59
N PHE A 195 -9.76 -16.97 8.02
CA PHE A 195 -8.46 -16.43 8.40
C PHE A 195 -7.87 -17.16 9.61
N LEU A 196 -8.66 -17.40 10.65
CA LEU A 196 -8.22 -18.15 11.84
C LEU A 196 -7.82 -19.56 11.50
N GLU A 197 -8.60 -20.27 10.66
CA GLU A 197 -8.30 -21.62 10.19
C GLU A 197 -6.94 -21.66 9.47
N LEU A 198 -6.71 -20.75 8.53
CA LEU A 198 -5.51 -20.73 7.68
C LEU A 198 -4.25 -20.18 8.37
N THR A 199 -4.40 -19.47 9.48
CA THR A 199 -3.29 -18.86 10.20
C THR A 199 -3.05 -19.45 11.58
N ALA A 200 -3.83 -20.46 11.97
CA ALA A 200 -3.58 -21.20 13.20
C ALA A 200 -2.14 -21.76 13.22
N PRO A 201 -1.43 -21.71 14.34
CA PRO A 201 -0.15 -22.41 14.46
C PRO A 201 -0.38 -23.89 14.24
N GLU A 202 0.43 -24.54 13.40
CA GLU A 202 0.45 -26.00 13.36
C GLU A 202 0.75 -26.50 14.77
N GLU A 203 -0.18 -27.28 15.35
CA GLU A 203 0.11 -27.99 16.60
C GLU A 203 1.29 -28.93 16.29
N THR A 204 2.47 -28.54 16.77
CA THR A 204 3.61 -29.43 16.79
C THR A 204 3.19 -30.64 17.63
N SER A 205 2.80 -31.71 16.95
CA SER A 205 2.64 -33.00 17.58
C SER A 205 4.02 -33.46 18.06
N ASP A 206 4.42 -33.00 19.24
CA ASP A 206 5.49 -33.61 20.00
C ASP A 206 5.06 -35.06 20.27
N LYS A 207 5.39 -35.95 19.34
CA LYS A 207 5.50 -37.33 19.64
C LYS A 207 6.68 -37.47 20.60
N LYS A 208 6.36 -37.47 21.88
CA LYS A 208 7.22 -38.12 22.87
C LYS A 208 7.34 -39.56 22.45
N GLU A 209 8.45 -39.94 21.85
CA GLU A 209 8.93 -41.31 21.85
C GLU A 209 9.59 -41.51 23.20
N ASP A 210 8.93 -42.29 24.04
CA ASP A 210 9.54 -42.97 25.19
C ASP A 210 10.41 -44.15 24.71
#